data_db2a2021c19e8348e326ed1e1cd8f562
#
_entry.id   db2a2021c19e8348e326ed1e1cd8f562
#
_cell.length_a   1.000
_cell.length_b   1.000
_cell.length_c   1.000
_cell.angle_alpha   90.00
_cell.angle_beta   90.00
_cell.angle_gamma   90.00
#
_symmetry.space_group_name_H-M   'P 1'
#
loop_
_entity.id
_entity.type
_entity.pdbx_description
1 polymer ?
#
loop_
_entity_poly.entity_id
_entity_poly.type
_entity_poly.pdbx_seq_one_letter_code
_entity_poly.pdbx_strand_id
1 'polypeptide(L)'
;MNDKFVKGEGTEETPLGTGADLDAALRPPSFSDFTGQDKTLERLQVMVGAASKREEPLKHVLLCGPPGLGKTTLAHIIANELKREVRITSGPVIDKPGDLAGLLTNLQEGEILFIDEIHRIPKTVEEYLYSAMEDYRIDIMIDQGPNARSVRLEIPRFTLVGATTRVGLLTAPMRSRFTLQTRLDYYDKSDLAKIVLRSCDLLDCEINKEGAEEIAARARGTPRIANNLIHFTRDYAEERGDGKINKEIAASALELLEIDGKGLDEMDKRILSIMASNYKGGPVGLGTIAVGVNEEEHTLEEVHEPFLIQEGYLKRTPQGRMLTAKGWEVTGLASSGNLNGDQLEFM
;
A
#
# COMPACT_ATOMS: atom_id res chain seq x y z
N MET A 1 -54.42 18.28 10.01
CA MET A 1 -55.16 17.75 8.83
C MET A 1 -54.18 17.47 7.74
N ASN A 2 -54.07 16.19 7.48
CA ASN A 2 -53.47 15.51 6.34
C ASN A 2 -51.96 15.60 6.06
N ASP A 3 -51.30 14.60 6.61
CA ASP A 3 -50.18 13.85 6.02
C ASP A 3 -50.41 13.51 4.56
N LYS A 4 -49.37 13.60 3.76
CA LYS A 4 -49.12 12.68 2.64
C LYS A 4 -47.61 12.43 2.52
N PHE A 5 -47.21 11.31 3.09
CA PHE A 5 -45.98 10.59 2.68
C PHE A 5 -46.13 10.19 1.22
N VAL A 6 -45.22 10.62 0.37
CA VAL A 6 -45.01 10.04 -0.95
C VAL A 6 -43.75 9.17 -0.87
N LYS A 7 -43.96 7.87 -0.94
CA LYS A 7 -42.91 6.90 -1.29
C LYS A 7 -42.56 7.14 -2.76
N GLY A 8 -41.31 7.49 -3.00
CA GLY A 8 -40.68 7.48 -4.30
C GLY A 8 -39.64 6.40 -4.31
N GLU A 9 -39.95 5.25 -4.87
CA GLU A 9 -38.98 4.30 -5.39
C GLU A 9 -38.34 4.94 -6.62
N GLY A 10 -37.02 5.22 -6.53
CA GLY A 10 -36.21 5.65 -7.63
C GLY A 10 -34.81 5.24 -7.27
N THR A 11 -34.32 4.15 -7.88
CA THR A 11 -32.91 3.83 -7.98
C THR A 11 -32.24 4.95 -8.76
N GLU A 12 -31.80 6.00 -8.06
CA GLU A 12 -30.86 6.97 -8.62
C GLU A 12 -29.49 6.30 -8.65
N GLU A 13 -29.02 6.00 -9.85
CA GLU A 13 -27.62 5.76 -10.13
C GLU A 13 -26.84 6.98 -9.66
N THR A 14 -26.17 6.87 -8.53
CA THR A 14 -25.28 7.92 -8.02
C THR A 14 -24.11 8.00 -9.00
N PRO A 15 -23.82 9.17 -9.61
CA PRO A 15 -22.63 9.31 -10.45
C PRO A 15 -21.40 8.95 -9.62
N LEU A 16 -20.53 8.08 -10.15
CA LEU A 16 -19.26 7.70 -9.55
C LEU A 16 -18.53 8.95 -9.08
N GLY A 17 -18.37 9.08 -7.76
CA GLY A 17 -17.79 10.23 -7.08
C GLY A 17 -16.28 10.34 -7.25
N THR A 18 -15.63 11.17 -6.46
CA THR A 18 -14.20 11.48 -6.48
C THR A 18 -13.30 10.22 -6.54
N GLY A 19 -12.06 10.33 -7.00
CA GLY A 19 -11.14 9.20 -7.21
C GLY A 19 -11.00 8.23 -6.02
N ALA A 20 -11.27 8.67 -4.79
CA ALA A 20 -11.30 7.82 -3.59
C ALA A 20 -12.49 6.83 -3.58
N ASP A 21 -13.62 7.20 -4.15
CA ASP A 21 -14.82 6.36 -4.25
C ASP A 21 -14.63 5.29 -5.34
N LEU A 22 -13.92 5.64 -6.42
CA LEU A 22 -13.56 4.70 -7.48
C LEU A 22 -12.58 3.62 -6.97
N ASP A 23 -11.54 4.00 -6.24
CA ASP A 23 -10.63 3.05 -5.61
C ASP A 23 -11.34 2.11 -4.64
N ALA A 24 -12.36 2.58 -3.94
CA ALA A 24 -13.17 1.76 -3.04
C ALA A 24 -14.02 0.74 -3.81
N ALA A 25 -14.60 1.13 -4.94
CA ALA A 25 -15.41 0.25 -5.80
C ALA A 25 -14.59 -0.87 -6.44
N LEU A 26 -13.29 -0.65 -6.71
CA LEU A 26 -12.39 -1.66 -7.28
C LEU A 26 -11.89 -2.69 -6.26
N ARG A 27 -12.13 -2.49 -4.95
CA ARG A 27 -11.65 -3.43 -3.93
C ARG A 27 -12.38 -4.78 -4.02
N PRO A 28 -11.63 -5.90 -3.99
CA PRO A 28 -12.24 -7.21 -3.85
C PRO A 28 -12.97 -7.34 -2.51
N PRO A 29 -14.22 -7.85 -2.49
CA PRO A 29 -15.03 -7.97 -1.28
C PRO A 29 -14.68 -9.20 -0.43
N SER A 30 -14.07 -10.23 -1.01
CA SER A 30 -13.78 -11.51 -0.36
C SER A 30 -12.36 -12.01 -0.67
N PHE A 31 -11.89 -13.02 0.07
CA PHE A 31 -10.62 -13.68 -0.21
C PHE A 31 -10.58 -14.36 -1.59
N SER A 32 -11.71 -14.86 -2.08
CA SER A 32 -11.78 -15.52 -3.41
C SER A 32 -11.61 -14.53 -4.57
N ASP A 33 -11.95 -13.27 -4.35
CA ASP A 33 -11.83 -12.21 -5.35
C ASP A 33 -10.46 -11.52 -5.32
N PHE A 34 -9.66 -11.80 -4.29
CA PHE A 34 -8.34 -11.22 -4.13
C PHE A 34 -7.31 -12.01 -4.92
N THR A 35 -6.65 -11.38 -5.87
CA THR A 35 -5.65 -12.00 -6.74
C THR A 35 -4.25 -11.89 -6.13
N GLY A 36 -3.47 -12.97 -6.22
CA GLY A 36 -2.08 -13.02 -5.75
C GLY A 36 -1.94 -13.11 -4.22
N GLN A 37 -0.73 -13.00 -3.70
CA GLN A 37 -0.41 -13.09 -2.26
C GLN A 37 -0.84 -14.42 -1.60
N ASP A 38 -0.86 -15.53 -2.32
CA ASP A 38 -1.47 -16.82 -1.95
C ASP A 38 -1.11 -17.29 -0.54
N LYS A 39 0.17 -17.23 -0.16
CA LYS A 39 0.62 -17.62 1.18
C LYS A 39 0.05 -16.75 2.31
N THR A 40 -0.12 -15.46 2.04
CA THR A 40 -0.71 -14.52 2.99
C THR A 40 -2.20 -14.77 3.13
N LEU A 41 -2.89 -14.98 2.00
CA LEU A 41 -4.32 -15.28 1.98
C LEU A 41 -4.62 -16.60 2.71
N GLU A 42 -3.89 -17.67 2.43
CA GLU A 42 -4.05 -18.95 3.12
C GLU A 42 -3.95 -18.82 4.64
N ARG A 43 -2.95 -18.10 5.15
CA ARG A 43 -2.78 -17.84 6.58
C ARG A 43 -3.96 -17.07 7.18
N LEU A 44 -4.39 -16.01 6.49
CA LEU A 44 -5.52 -15.20 6.92
C LEU A 44 -6.83 -16.01 6.90
N GLN A 45 -7.10 -16.78 5.85
CA GLN A 45 -8.28 -17.66 5.74
C GLN A 45 -8.34 -18.66 6.87
N VAL A 46 -7.22 -19.29 7.23
CA VAL A 46 -7.16 -20.23 8.37
C VAL A 46 -7.51 -19.52 9.67
N MET A 47 -6.93 -18.34 9.93
CA MET A 47 -7.19 -17.61 11.17
C MET A 47 -8.62 -17.09 11.25
N VAL A 48 -9.12 -16.48 10.18
CA VAL A 48 -10.49 -15.95 10.10
C VAL A 48 -11.51 -17.07 10.21
N GLY A 49 -11.32 -18.16 9.46
CA GLY A 49 -12.21 -19.31 9.53
C GLY A 49 -12.25 -19.99 10.92
N ALA A 50 -11.11 -20.05 11.61
CA ALA A 50 -11.04 -20.57 12.96
C ALA A 50 -11.72 -19.64 13.98
N ALA A 51 -11.52 -18.32 13.88
CA ALA A 51 -12.17 -17.32 14.74
C ALA A 51 -13.69 -17.34 14.54
N SER A 52 -14.15 -17.38 13.29
CA SER A 52 -15.57 -17.48 12.95
C SER A 52 -16.24 -18.75 13.54
N LYS A 53 -15.58 -19.91 13.43
CA LYS A 53 -16.11 -21.18 13.98
C LYS A 53 -16.21 -21.17 15.51
N ARG A 54 -15.33 -20.44 16.20
CA ARG A 54 -15.34 -20.35 17.67
C ARG A 54 -16.17 -19.19 18.20
N GLU A 55 -16.70 -18.35 17.29
CA GLU A 55 -17.40 -17.10 17.64
C GLU A 55 -16.55 -16.17 18.51
N GLU A 56 -15.23 -16.17 18.31
CA GLU A 56 -14.26 -15.36 19.06
C GLU A 56 -13.73 -14.21 18.20
N PRO A 57 -13.34 -13.09 18.80
CA PRO A 57 -12.60 -12.04 18.08
C PRO A 57 -11.33 -12.60 17.45
N LEU A 58 -11.03 -12.17 16.23
CA LEU A 58 -9.78 -12.52 15.57
C LEU A 58 -8.59 -11.98 16.38
N LYS A 59 -7.51 -12.73 16.46
CA LYS A 59 -6.25 -12.24 17.05
C LYS A 59 -5.65 -11.15 16.17
N HIS A 60 -4.88 -10.25 16.79
CA HIS A 60 -4.29 -9.10 16.11
C HIS A 60 -3.36 -9.51 14.95
N VAL A 61 -3.43 -8.78 13.85
CA VAL A 61 -2.71 -9.03 12.60
C VAL A 61 -1.89 -7.82 12.20
N LEU A 62 -0.64 -8.03 11.79
CA LEU A 62 0.23 -7.00 11.22
C LEU A 62 0.48 -7.30 9.73
N LEU A 63 0.07 -6.37 8.88
CA LEU A 63 0.27 -6.40 7.44
C LEU A 63 1.47 -5.51 7.09
N CYS A 64 2.55 -6.12 6.60
CA CYS A 64 3.77 -5.42 6.23
C CYS A 64 3.92 -5.39 4.71
N GLY A 65 4.60 -4.39 4.18
CA GLY A 65 4.96 -4.34 2.76
C GLY A 65 4.82 -2.96 2.13
N PRO A 66 5.32 -2.79 0.91
CA PRO A 66 5.24 -1.53 0.15
C PRO A 66 3.83 -0.96 0.06
N PRO A 67 3.68 0.35 -0.24
CA PRO A 67 2.37 0.96 -0.42
C PRO A 67 1.66 0.40 -1.65
N GLY A 68 0.33 0.46 -1.67
CA GLY A 68 -0.48 0.09 -2.85
C GLY A 68 -0.66 -1.41 -3.13
N LEU A 69 -0.22 -2.31 -2.22
CA LEU A 69 -0.29 -3.77 -2.40
C LEU A 69 -1.56 -4.43 -1.83
N GLY A 70 -2.51 -3.65 -1.30
CA GLY A 70 -3.80 -4.18 -0.82
C GLY A 70 -3.89 -4.40 0.69
N LYS A 71 -3.03 -3.79 1.54
CA LYS A 71 -3.12 -3.91 3.01
C LYS A 71 -4.49 -3.48 3.55
N THR A 72 -4.97 -2.32 3.15
CA THR A 72 -6.30 -1.81 3.53
C THR A 72 -7.43 -2.70 2.99
N THR A 73 -7.28 -3.20 1.78
CA THR A 73 -8.23 -4.13 1.15
C THR A 73 -8.35 -5.41 1.97
N LEU A 74 -7.25 -6.00 2.43
CA LEU A 74 -7.26 -7.18 3.28
C LEU A 74 -7.97 -6.93 4.61
N ALA A 75 -7.82 -5.72 5.20
CA ALA A 75 -8.56 -5.38 6.42
C ALA A 75 -10.09 -5.35 6.18
N HIS A 76 -10.54 -4.82 5.05
CA HIS A 76 -11.95 -4.88 4.66
C HIS A 76 -12.43 -6.31 4.42
N ILE A 77 -11.65 -7.13 3.71
CA ILE A 77 -11.99 -8.54 3.47
C ILE A 77 -12.13 -9.29 4.80
N ILE A 78 -11.18 -9.12 5.73
CA ILE A 78 -11.24 -9.74 7.06
C ILE A 78 -12.54 -9.33 7.78
N ALA A 79 -12.91 -8.06 7.72
CA ALA A 79 -14.13 -7.55 8.33
C ALA A 79 -15.39 -8.18 7.69
N ASN A 80 -15.46 -8.22 6.38
CA ASN A 80 -16.56 -8.81 5.63
C ASN A 80 -16.73 -10.30 5.96
N GLU A 81 -15.65 -11.07 5.97
CA GLU A 81 -15.66 -12.52 6.28
C GLU A 81 -16.10 -12.80 7.71
N LEU A 82 -15.74 -11.93 8.66
CA LEU A 82 -16.18 -12.02 10.05
C LEU A 82 -17.55 -11.39 10.30
N LYS A 83 -18.13 -10.71 9.29
CA LYS A 83 -19.39 -9.96 9.41
C LYS A 83 -19.31 -8.92 10.53
N ARG A 84 -18.19 -8.19 10.59
CA ARG A 84 -17.90 -7.15 11.56
C ARG A 84 -17.63 -5.83 10.83
N GLU A 85 -17.83 -4.73 11.53
CA GLU A 85 -17.44 -3.42 11.01
C GLU A 85 -15.93 -3.21 11.13
N VAL A 86 -15.38 -2.41 10.22
CA VAL A 86 -13.99 -1.96 10.26
C VAL A 86 -13.93 -0.46 10.47
N ARG A 87 -13.21 -0.04 11.50
CA ARG A 87 -12.86 1.37 11.72
C ARG A 87 -11.46 1.63 11.20
N ILE A 88 -11.34 2.60 10.33
CA ILE A 88 -10.08 2.93 9.67
C ILE A 88 -9.53 4.22 10.25
N THR A 89 -8.26 4.20 10.60
CA THR A 89 -7.47 5.36 10.99
C THR A 89 -6.03 5.19 10.51
N SER A 90 -5.17 6.16 10.80
CA SER A 90 -3.75 6.09 10.48
C SER A 90 -2.90 6.53 11.67
N GLY A 91 -1.65 6.03 11.73
CA GLY A 91 -0.72 6.37 12.80
C GLY A 91 -0.55 7.87 13.04
N PRO A 92 -0.35 8.70 11.99
CA PRO A 92 -0.21 10.14 12.14
C PRO A 92 -1.41 10.88 12.75
N VAL A 93 -2.60 10.32 12.70
CA VAL A 93 -3.81 10.93 13.27
C VAL A 93 -3.89 10.71 14.79
N ILE A 94 -3.16 9.71 15.30
CA ILE A 94 -3.15 9.35 16.72
C ILE A 94 -1.93 10.00 17.38
N ASP A 95 -2.07 11.24 17.80
CA ASP A 95 -0.95 12.04 18.35
C ASP A 95 -0.84 11.92 19.88
N LYS A 96 -1.98 11.77 20.57
CA LYS A 96 -2.09 11.78 22.04
C LYS A 96 -2.80 10.54 22.58
N PRO A 97 -2.52 10.12 23.83
CA PRO A 97 -3.25 9.02 24.46
C PRO A 97 -4.79 9.18 24.46
N GLY A 98 -5.28 10.44 24.55
CA GLY A 98 -6.70 10.75 24.46
C GLY A 98 -7.34 10.43 23.11
N ASP A 99 -6.60 10.62 22.01
CA ASP A 99 -7.07 10.30 20.66
C ASP A 99 -7.27 8.78 20.52
N LEU A 100 -6.28 8.01 21.00
CA LEU A 100 -6.36 6.55 21.02
C LEU A 100 -7.51 6.06 21.89
N ALA A 101 -7.67 6.64 23.09
CA ALA A 101 -8.76 6.28 23.98
C ALA A 101 -10.14 6.56 23.38
N GLY A 102 -10.30 7.72 22.74
CA GLY A 102 -11.54 8.08 22.04
C GLY A 102 -11.86 7.10 20.91
N LEU A 103 -10.85 6.64 20.16
CA LEU A 103 -11.04 5.61 19.13
C LEU A 103 -11.48 4.27 19.73
N LEU A 104 -10.79 3.80 20.77
CA LEU A 104 -10.98 2.46 21.34
C LEU A 104 -12.27 2.34 22.15
N THR A 105 -12.67 3.39 22.91
CA THR A 105 -13.91 3.39 23.69
C THR A 105 -15.17 3.46 22.83
N ASN A 106 -15.05 3.90 21.57
CA ASN A 106 -16.15 3.94 20.60
C ASN A 106 -16.30 2.66 19.79
N LEU A 107 -15.42 1.66 19.98
CA LEU A 107 -15.54 0.36 19.31
C LEU A 107 -16.69 -0.45 19.90
N GLN A 108 -17.22 -1.34 19.08
CA GLN A 108 -18.18 -2.37 19.50
C GLN A 108 -17.46 -3.71 19.70
N GLU A 109 -18.11 -4.65 20.39
CA GLU A 109 -17.57 -5.99 20.63
C GLU A 109 -17.30 -6.73 19.30
N GLY A 110 -16.03 -7.10 19.10
CA GLY A 110 -15.57 -7.82 17.92
C GLY A 110 -15.32 -6.95 16.67
N GLU A 111 -15.46 -5.62 16.74
CA GLU A 111 -15.07 -4.72 15.65
C GLU A 111 -13.58 -4.83 15.31
N ILE A 112 -13.25 -4.43 14.10
CA ILE A 112 -11.87 -4.37 13.62
C ILE A 112 -11.41 -2.92 13.61
N LEU A 113 -10.30 -2.64 14.28
CA LEU A 113 -9.59 -1.37 14.16
C LEU A 113 -8.43 -1.56 13.17
N PHE A 114 -8.50 -0.88 12.03
CA PHE A 114 -7.40 -0.80 11.09
C PHE A 114 -6.60 0.49 11.30
N ILE A 115 -5.29 0.34 11.53
CA ILE A 115 -4.37 1.48 11.66
C ILE A 115 -3.34 1.40 10.54
N ASP A 116 -3.47 2.29 9.55
CA ASP A 116 -2.44 2.41 8.51
C ASP A 116 -1.22 3.17 9.04
N GLU A 117 -0.04 2.86 8.49
CA GLU A 117 1.25 3.44 8.92
C GLU A 117 1.41 3.41 10.46
N ILE A 118 1.07 2.30 11.09
CA ILE A 118 1.08 2.12 12.55
C ILE A 118 2.44 2.44 13.18
N HIS A 119 3.53 2.35 12.43
CA HIS A 119 4.88 2.71 12.89
C HIS A 119 5.06 4.22 13.14
N ARG A 120 4.10 5.05 12.72
CA ARG A 120 4.11 6.50 12.93
C ARG A 120 3.37 6.93 14.21
N ILE A 121 2.82 6.00 14.95
CA ILE A 121 2.25 6.29 16.28
C ILE A 121 3.41 6.71 17.23
N PRO A 122 3.27 7.82 17.98
CA PRO A 122 4.25 8.22 18.97
C PRO A 122 4.46 7.12 20.02
N LYS A 123 5.71 6.90 20.46
CA LYS A 123 6.05 5.85 21.44
C LYS A 123 5.26 5.96 22.74
N THR A 124 4.98 7.20 23.17
CA THR A 124 4.16 7.48 24.37
C THR A 124 2.72 7.00 24.23
N VAL A 125 2.19 6.96 23.02
CA VAL A 125 0.84 6.47 22.72
C VAL A 125 0.87 4.96 22.49
N GLU A 126 1.95 4.46 21.89
CA GLU A 126 2.15 3.02 21.62
C GLU A 126 2.05 2.18 22.92
N GLU A 127 2.52 2.71 24.06
CA GLU A 127 2.43 2.04 25.37
C GLU A 127 0.98 1.81 25.83
N TYR A 128 0.08 2.75 25.56
CA TYR A 128 -1.35 2.58 25.85
C TYR A 128 -2.00 1.53 24.94
N LEU A 129 -1.53 1.44 23.69
CA LEU A 129 -2.02 0.44 22.74
C LEU A 129 -1.63 -0.97 23.19
N TYR A 130 -0.48 -1.16 23.87
CA TYR A 130 -0.11 -2.47 24.41
C TYR A 130 -1.15 -2.99 25.41
N SER A 131 -1.54 -2.18 26.39
CA SER A 131 -2.54 -2.55 27.40
C SER A 131 -3.90 -2.80 26.76
N ALA A 132 -4.25 -2.00 25.76
CA ALA A 132 -5.48 -2.18 25.00
C ALA A 132 -5.53 -3.51 24.25
N MET A 133 -4.41 -3.95 23.66
CA MET A 133 -4.31 -5.20 22.90
C MET A 133 -4.31 -6.45 23.80
N GLU A 134 -3.69 -6.38 24.99
CA GLU A 134 -3.55 -7.54 25.88
C GLU A 134 -4.72 -7.66 26.87
N ASP A 135 -5.07 -6.55 27.49
CA ASP A 135 -5.98 -6.54 28.63
C ASP A 135 -7.34 -5.90 28.35
N TYR A 136 -7.53 -5.36 27.13
CA TYR A 136 -8.74 -4.62 26.74
C TYR A 136 -9.10 -3.49 27.72
N ARG A 137 -8.08 -2.75 28.14
CA ARG A 137 -8.21 -1.58 29.05
C ARG A 137 -7.12 -0.56 28.77
N ILE A 138 -7.39 0.70 29.14
CA ILE A 138 -6.41 1.78 29.12
C ILE A 138 -6.47 2.52 30.43
N ASP A 139 -5.32 2.79 31.05
CA ASP A 139 -5.19 3.65 32.23
C ASP A 139 -4.72 5.02 31.77
N ILE A 140 -5.62 6.03 31.77
CA ILE A 140 -5.33 7.39 31.30
C ILE A 140 -5.05 8.30 32.49
N MET A 141 -3.95 9.07 32.42
CA MET A 141 -3.65 10.11 33.38
C MET A 141 -4.48 11.37 33.05
N ILE A 142 -5.35 11.79 33.97
CA ILE A 142 -6.21 12.97 33.77
C ILE A 142 -5.49 14.27 34.16
N ASP A 143 -4.60 14.23 35.16
CA ASP A 143 -3.88 15.39 35.66
C ASP A 143 -2.37 15.18 35.60
N GLN A 144 -1.62 16.30 35.57
CA GLN A 144 -0.15 16.31 35.67
C GLN A 144 0.25 16.82 37.08
N GLY A 145 1.32 16.20 37.62
CA GLY A 145 1.88 16.63 38.90
C GLY A 145 1.62 15.68 40.08
N PRO A 146 1.89 16.10 41.36
CA PRO A 146 1.84 15.22 42.50
C PRO A 146 0.44 14.65 42.85
N ASN A 147 -0.62 15.23 42.29
CA ASN A 147 -2.00 14.81 42.48
C ASN A 147 -2.57 14.13 41.23
N ALA A 148 -1.73 13.69 40.30
CA ALA A 148 -2.15 12.99 39.08
C ALA A 148 -3.01 11.77 39.42
N ARG A 149 -4.18 11.68 38.78
CA ARG A 149 -5.10 10.54 38.91
C ARG A 149 -5.17 9.80 37.61
N SER A 150 -5.09 8.47 37.70
CA SER A 150 -5.36 7.61 36.56
C SER A 150 -6.83 7.17 36.57
N VAL A 151 -7.45 7.17 35.39
CA VAL A 151 -8.76 6.58 35.18
C VAL A 151 -8.61 5.38 34.28
N ARG A 152 -9.10 4.25 34.75
CA ARG A 152 -9.15 3.02 33.97
C ARG A 152 -10.40 3.00 33.11
N LEU A 153 -10.21 2.83 31.80
CA LEU A 153 -11.27 2.66 30.83
C LEU A 153 -11.24 1.21 30.33
N GLU A 154 -12.34 0.52 30.49
CA GLU A 154 -12.56 -0.78 29.88
C GLU A 154 -12.90 -0.60 28.39
N ILE A 155 -12.37 -1.48 27.55
CA ILE A 155 -12.51 -1.43 26.10
C ILE A 155 -13.18 -2.72 25.63
N PRO A 156 -14.16 -2.66 24.72
CA PRO A 156 -14.71 -3.85 24.09
C PRO A 156 -13.60 -4.70 23.46
N ARG A 157 -13.76 -6.00 23.42
CA ARG A 157 -12.79 -6.85 22.72
C ARG A 157 -12.83 -6.55 21.23
N PHE A 158 -11.68 -6.22 20.68
CA PHE A 158 -11.52 -5.82 19.28
C PHE A 158 -10.36 -6.55 18.63
N THR A 159 -10.31 -6.49 17.30
CA THR A 159 -9.17 -6.95 16.53
C THR A 159 -8.40 -5.76 15.99
N LEU A 160 -7.12 -5.67 16.32
CA LEU A 160 -6.22 -4.71 15.66
C LEU A 160 -5.64 -5.32 14.39
N VAL A 161 -5.85 -4.67 13.26
CA VAL A 161 -5.13 -4.91 12.01
C VAL A 161 -4.22 -3.73 11.77
N GLY A 162 -2.94 -3.89 12.08
CA GLY A 162 -1.92 -2.85 11.80
C GLY A 162 -1.36 -3.00 10.39
N ALA A 163 -1.12 -1.89 9.71
CA ALA A 163 -0.41 -1.87 8.44
C ALA A 163 0.85 -1.00 8.53
N THR A 164 1.93 -1.44 7.91
CA THR A 164 3.19 -0.69 7.89
C THR A 164 4.01 -0.95 6.63
N THR A 165 4.63 0.10 6.12
CA THR A 165 5.68 0.00 5.10
C THR A 165 7.05 -0.29 5.71
N ARG A 166 7.26 0.04 7.00
CA ARG A 166 8.56 0.03 7.70
C ARG A 166 8.48 -0.76 9.01
N VAL A 167 8.41 -2.09 8.92
CA VAL A 167 8.31 -2.97 10.11
C VAL A 167 9.46 -2.79 11.11
N GLY A 168 10.64 -2.38 10.63
CA GLY A 168 11.82 -2.13 11.47
C GLY A 168 11.67 -0.93 12.42
N LEU A 169 10.74 -0.01 12.16
CA LEU A 169 10.45 1.13 13.04
C LEU A 169 9.52 0.78 14.20
N LEU A 170 8.78 -0.33 14.11
CA LEU A 170 7.96 -0.82 15.21
C LEU A 170 8.85 -1.37 16.33
N THR A 171 8.48 -1.06 17.57
CA THR A 171 9.17 -1.62 18.74
C THR A 171 9.01 -3.14 18.83
N ALA A 172 9.94 -3.83 19.48
CA ALA A 172 9.83 -5.26 19.68
C ALA A 172 8.61 -5.65 20.52
N PRO A 173 8.23 -4.91 21.60
CA PRO A 173 7.00 -5.14 22.33
C PRO A 173 5.74 -5.04 21.48
N MET A 174 5.66 -4.04 20.57
CA MET A 174 4.54 -3.91 19.65
C MET A 174 4.44 -5.11 18.71
N ARG A 175 5.54 -5.48 18.08
CA ARG A 175 5.55 -6.62 17.15
C ARG A 175 5.13 -7.93 17.79
N SER A 176 5.53 -8.20 19.04
CA SER A 176 5.21 -9.44 19.73
C SER A 176 3.72 -9.62 20.05
N ARG A 177 2.94 -8.55 20.03
CA ARG A 177 1.49 -8.57 20.29
C ARG A 177 0.65 -8.95 19.07
N PHE A 178 1.25 -8.94 17.89
CA PHE A 178 0.58 -9.43 16.69
C PHE A 178 0.79 -10.95 16.55
N THR A 179 -0.30 -11.69 16.59
CA THR A 179 -0.28 -13.15 16.43
C THR A 179 0.14 -13.58 15.04
N LEU A 180 -0.27 -12.82 14.02
CA LEU A 180 0.19 -13.00 12.65
C LEU A 180 0.88 -11.73 12.18
N GLN A 181 2.12 -11.89 11.72
CA GLN A 181 2.84 -10.88 10.96
C GLN A 181 3.05 -11.44 9.56
N THR A 182 2.49 -10.79 8.56
CA THR A 182 2.61 -11.25 7.18
C THR A 182 3.05 -10.11 6.27
N ARG A 183 3.82 -10.46 5.25
CA ARG A 183 4.35 -9.50 4.30
C ARG A 183 3.64 -9.67 2.97
N LEU A 184 3.23 -8.57 2.39
CA LEU A 184 2.79 -8.47 1.02
C LEU A 184 4.00 -8.10 0.17
N ASP A 185 4.18 -8.82 -0.93
CA ASP A 185 5.24 -8.58 -1.88
C ASP A 185 4.66 -7.99 -3.18
N TYR A 186 5.54 -7.45 -4.02
CA TYR A 186 5.13 -6.97 -5.34
C TYR A 186 4.48 -8.09 -6.14
N TYR A 187 3.48 -7.72 -6.92
CA TYR A 187 2.76 -8.65 -7.78
C TYR A 187 3.58 -8.97 -9.04
N ASP A 188 3.47 -10.18 -9.52
CA ASP A 188 3.93 -10.49 -10.85
C ASP A 188 3.01 -9.93 -11.94
N LYS A 189 3.52 -9.88 -13.17
CA LYS A 189 2.78 -9.30 -14.30
C LYS A 189 1.50 -10.08 -14.61
N SER A 190 1.48 -11.38 -14.37
CA SER A 190 0.31 -12.24 -14.66
C SER A 190 -0.84 -11.95 -13.69
N ASP A 191 -0.54 -11.76 -12.42
CA ASP A 191 -1.54 -11.41 -11.42
C ASP A 191 -2.04 -9.98 -11.59
N LEU A 192 -1.13 -9.04 -11.92
CA LEU A 192 -1.54 -7.67 -12.26
C LEU A 192 -2.44 -7.63 -13.49
N ALA A 193 -2.18 -8.43 -14.54
CA ALA A 193 -3.05 -8.48 -15.71
C ALA A 193 -4.46 -8.97 -15.35
N LYS A 194 -4.59 -9.95 -14.45
CA LYS A 194 -5.91 -10.38 -13.91
C LYS A 194 -6.61 -9.26 -13.15
N ILE A 195 -5.85 -8.50 -12.33
CA ILE A 195 -6.38 -7.35 -11.60
C ILE A 195 -6.86 -6.27 -12.58
N VAL A 196 -6.08 -5.97 -13.62
CA VAL A 196 -6.44 -5.00 -14.67
C VAL A 196 -7.74 -5.42 -15.37
N LEU A 197 -7.86 -6.68 -15.80
CA LEU A 197 -9.06 -7.20 -16.43
C LEU A 197 -10.28 -7.06 -15.54
N ARG A 198 -10.16 -7.47 -14.26
CA ARG A 198 -11.24 -7.34 -13.29
C ARG A 198 -11.61 -5.88 -13.02
N SER A 199 -10.62 -4.99 -12.93
CA SER A 199 -10.87 -3.56 -12.70
C SER A 199 -11.57 -2.91 -13.88
N CYS A 200 -11.20 -3.26 -15.11
CA CYS A 200 -11.86 -2.79 -16.32
C CYS A 200 -13.33 -3.29 -16.42
N ASP A 201 -13.58 -4.54 -16.04
CA ASP A 201 -14.95 -5.09 -15.98
C ASP A 201 -15.82 -4.31 -14.99
N LEU A 202 -15.29 -3.98 -13.81
CA LEU A 202 -15.98 -3.17 -12.80
C LEU A 202 -16.18 -1.69 -13.21
N LEU A 203 -15.33 -1.18 -14.10
CA LEU A 203 -15.41 0.19 -14.63
C LEU A 203 -16.19 0.29 -15.94
N ASP A 204 -16.78 -0.82 -16.39
CA ASP A 204 -17.48 -0.93 -17.68
C ASP A 204 -16.57 -0.47 -18.86
N CYS A 205 -15.33 -0.89 -18.85
CA CYS A 205 -14.28 -0.52 -19.78
C CYS A 205 -13.83 -1.73 -20.61
N GLU A 206 -14.01 -1.66 -21.91
CA GLU A 206 -13.67 -2.78 -22.80
C GLU A 206 -12.15 -2.89 -23.01
N ILE A 207 -11.54 -3.99 -22.55
CA ILE A 207 -10.11 -4.24 -22.66
C ILE A 207 -9.85 -5.67 -23.15
N ASN A 208 -8.87 -5.86 -24.04
CA ASN A 208 -8.40 -7.19 -24.38
C ASN A 208 -7.21 -7.64 -23.51
N LYS A 209 -6.85 -8.92 -23.61
CA LYS A 209 -5.78 -9.52 -22.80
C LYS A 209 -4.43 -8.83 -23.01
N GLU A 210 -4.10 -8.51 -24.26
CA GLU A 210 -2.84 -7.88 -24.64
C GLU A 210 -2.73 -6.45 -24.10
N GLY A 211 -3.84 -5.70 -24.05
CA GLY A 211 -3.92 -4.38 -23.41
C GLY A 211 -3.73 -4.47 -21.91
N ALA A 212 -4.35 -5.46 -21.27
CA ALA A 212 -4.17 -5.69 -19.83
C ALA A 212 -2.74 -6.09 -19.48
N GLU A 213 -2.10 -6.93 -20.27
CA GLU A 213 -0.69 -7.31 -20.11
C GLU A 213 0.25 -6.12 -20.30
N GLU A 214 -0.05 -5.21 -21.23
CA GLU A 214 0.74 -3.99 -21.47
C GLU A 214 0.67 -3.04 -20.27
N ILE A 215 -0.54 -2.80 -19.70
CA ILE A 215 -0.71 -1.99 -18.48
C ILE A 215 0.01 -2.66 -17.30
N ALA A 216 -0.19 -3.96 -17.11
CA ALA A 216 0.41 -4.71 -16.02
C ALA A 216 1.95 -4.69 -16.07
N ALA A 217 2.54 -4.73 -17.26
CA ALA A 217 3.98 -4.67 -17.44
C ALA A 217 4.60 -3.35 -16.96
N ARG A 218 3.85 -2.25 -17.01
CA ARG A 218 4.29 -0.91 -16.61
C ARG A 218 3.81 -0.48 -15.22
N ALA A 219 2.99 -1.30 -14.54
CA ALA A 219 2.40 -1.01 -13.22
C ALA A 219 3.34 -1.27 -12.03
N ARG A 220 4.61 -1.56 -12.25
CA ARG A 220 5.67 -1.68 -11.20
C ARG A 220 5.33 -2.66 -10.09
N GLY A 221 4.64 -3.75 -10.39
CA GLY A 221 4.25 -4.73 -9.37
C GLY A 221 3.16 -4.25 -8.40
N THR A 222 2.46 -3.13 -8.68
CA THR A 222 1.59 -2.47 -7.71
C THR A 222 0.17 -2.31 -8.25
N PRO A 223 -0.85 -2.94 -7.64
CA PRO A 223 -2.26 -2.81 -8.04
C PRO A 223 -2.78 -1.37 -8.08
N ARG A 224 -2.39 -0.52 -7.12
CA ARG A 224 -2.78 0.90 -7.12
C ARG A 224 -2.28 1.62 -8.36
N ILE A 225 -1.02 1.38 -8.78
CA ILE A 225 -0.48 1.97 -10.00
C ILE A 225 -1.23 1.42 -11.22
N ALA A 226 -1.49 0.10 -11.27
CA ALA A 226 -2.25 -0.49 -12.35
C ALA A 226 -3.63 0.18 -12.51
N ASN A 227 -4.36 0.37 -11.42
CA ASN A 227 -5.66 1.05 -11.45
C ASN A 227 -5.55 2.50 -11.95
N ASN A 228 -4.55 3.26 -11.49
CA ASN A 228 -4.33 4.62 -11.98
C ASN A 228 -4.04 4.64 -13.50
N LEU A 229 -3.26 3.67 -14.00
CA LEU A 229 -2.97 3.55 -15.42
C LEU A 229 -4.23 3.18 -16.24
N ILE A 230 -5.13 2.36 -15.69
CA ILE A 230 -6.42 2.02 -16.33
C ILE A 230 -7.24 3.30 -16.56
N HIS A 231 -7.40 4.15 -15.55
CA HIS A 231 -8.19 5.38 -15.68
C HIS A 231 -7.71 6.25 -16.84
N PHE A 232 -6.41 6.53 -16.89
CA PHE A 232 -5.86 7.33 -17.99
C PHE A 232 -5.95 6.63 -19.34
N THR A 233 -5.71 5.31 -19.38
CA THR A 233 -5.78 4.55 -20.64
C THR A 233 -7.20 4.48 -21.17
N ARG A 234 -8.20 4.40 -20.28
CA ARG A 234 -9.63 4.48 -20.65
C ARG A 234 -9.95 5.83 -21.28
N ASP A 235 -9.59 6.93 -20.61
CA ASP A 235 -9.82 8.27 -21.13
C ASP A 235 -9.14 8.47 -22.49
N TYR A 236 -7.95 7.93 -22.66
CA TYR A 236 -7.23 7.95 -23.94
C TYR A 236 -7.95 7.15 -25.02
N ALA A 237 -8.46 5.95 -24.69
CA ALA A 237 -9.18 5.10 -25.62
C ALA A 237 -10.52 5.74 -26.08
N GLU A 238 -11.22 6.42 -25.18
CA GLU A 238 -12.46 7.15 -25.46
C GLU A 238 -12.20 8.38 -26.34
N GLU A 239 -11.15 9.15 -26.07
CA GLU A 239 -10.86 10.40 -26.78
C GLU A 239 -10.16 10.19 -28.13
N ARG A 240 -9.25 9.19 -28.24
CA ARG A 240 -8.39 8.99 -29.40
C ARG A 240 -8.55 7.64 -30.10
N GLY A 241 -9.45 6.80 -29.62
CA GLY A 241 -9.73 5.46 -30.16
C GLY A 241 -11.22 5.22 -30.39
N ASP A 242 -11.60 3.96 -30.32
CA ASP A 242 -12.98 3.48 -30.42
C ASP A 242 -13.58 3.10 -29.05
N GLY A 243 -12.94 3.52 -27.95
CA GLY A 243 -13.34 3.20 -26.59
C GLY A 243 -12.82 1.84 -26.10
N LYS A 244 -12.05 1.10 -26.91
CA LYS A 244 -11.52 -0.21 -26.56
C LYS A 244 -10.02 -0.14 -26.29
N ILE A 245 -9.60 -0.76 -25.20
CA ILE A 245 -8.19 -0.83 -24.83
C ILE A 245 -7.57 -2.12 -25.41
N ASN A 246 -6.82 -1.97 -26.48
CA ASN A 246 -5.93 -2.98 -26.99
C ASN A 246 -4.47 -2.63 -26.64
N LYS A 247 -3.52 -3.46 -27.05
CA LYS A 247 -2.10 -3.25 -26.78
C LYS A 247 -1.58 -1.90 -27.31
N GLU A 248 -1.96 -1.53 -28.53
CA GLU A 248 -1.52 -0.31 -29.19
C GLU A 248 -2.05 0.94 -28.47
N ILE A 249 -3.32 0.94 -28.12
CA ILE A 249 -3.96 2.02 -27.34
C ILE A 249 -3.29 2.12 -25.94
N ALA A 250 -3.12 1.00 -25.24
CA ALA A 250 -2.45 0.99 -23.96
C ALA A 250 -1.01 1.53 -24.06
N ALA A 251 -0.23 1.06 -25.02
CA ALA A 251 1.15 1.53 -25.22
C ALA A 251 1.19 3.04 -25.50
N SER A 252 0.35 3.54 -26.41
CA SER A 252 0.31 4.96 -26.79
C SER A 252 -0.14 5.85 -25.61
N ALA A 253 -1.10 5.40 -24.81
CA ALA A 253 -1.54 6.12 -23.61
C ALA A 253 -0.41 6.22 -22.57
N LEU A 254 0.30 5.11 -22.32
CA LEU A 254 1.39 5.05 -21.36
C LEU A 254 2.63 5.81 -21.81
N GLU A 255 2.89 5.87 -23.11
CA GLU A 255 3.94 6.72 -23.69
C GLU A 255 3.60 8.21 -23.52
N LEU A 256 2.34 8.60 -23.63
CA LEU A 256 1.92 9.98 -23.35
C LEU A 256 2.09 10.37 -21.86
N LEU A 257 2.07 9.40 -20.93
CA LEU A 257 2.46 9.55 -19.53
C LEU A 257 3.97 9.46 -19.31
N GLU A 258 4.77 9.38 -20.39
CA GLU A 258 6.24 9.24 -20.36
C GLU A 258 6.73 7.97 -19.64
N ILE A 259 5.84 6.97 -19.50
CA ILE A 259 6.16 5.65 -18.93
C ILE A 259 6.60 4.73 -20.09
N ASP A 260 7.85 4.34 -20.09
CA ASP A 260 8.41 3.49 -21.14
C ASP A 260 7.99 2.00 -21.01
N GLY A 261 8.34 1.17 -22.01
CA GLY A 261 8.03 -0.26 -22.02
C GLY A 261 8.65 -1.07 -20.86
N LYS A 262 9.53 -0.48 -20.07
CA LYS A 262 10.13 -1.06 -18.83
C LYS A 262 9.47 -0.55 -17.56
N GLY A 263 8.50 0.36 -17.66
CA GLY A 263 7.81 0.98 -16.51
C GLY A 263 8.58 2.12 -15.87
N LEU A 264 9.64 2.64 -16.51
CA LEU A 264 10.37 3.80 -16.03
C LEU A 264 9.65 5.09 -16.45
N ASP A 265 9.37 5.95 -15.50
CA ASP A 265 8.85 7.30 -15.75
C ASP A 265 9.99 8.33 -15.97
N GLU A 266 9.60 9.58 -16.19
CA GLU A 266 10.56 10.68 -16.39
C GLU A 266 11.50 10.84 -15.19
N MET A 267 10.98 10.79 -13.96
CA MET A 267 11.79 10.97 -12.75
C MET A 267 12.78 9.82 -12.57
N ASP A 268 12.39 8.58 -12.82
CA ASP A 268 13.30 7.44 -12.76
C ASP A 268 14.46 7.60 -13.75
N LYS A 269 14.15 7.98 -15.00
CA LYS A 269 15.16 8.24 -16.02
C LYS A 269 16.08 9.39 -15.64
N ARG A 270 15.53 10.43 -15.02
CA ARG A 270 16.29 11.59 -14.52
C ARG A 270 17.23 11.20 -13.38
N ILE A 271 16.76 10.38 -12.42
CA ILE A 271 17.59 9.81 -11.34
C ILE A 271 18.78 9.05 -11.93
N LEU A 272 18.50 8.08 -12.83
CA LEU A 272 19.55 7.27 -13.45
C LEU A 272 20.53 8.12 -14.25
N SER A 273 20.04 9.09 -15.02
CA SER A 273 20.85 9.96 -15.87
C SER A 273 21.78 10.87 -15.04
N ILE A 274 21.28 11.48 -13.96
CA ILE A 274 22.09 12.31 -13.06
C ILE A 274 23.16 11.46 -12.37
N MET A 275 22.82 10.27 -11.91
CA MET A 275 23.80 9.36 -11.32
C MET A 275 24.91 8.97 -12.30
N ALA A 276 24.57 8.73 -13.55
CA ALA A 276 25.53 8.40 -14.59
C ALA A 276 26.45 9.58 -14.93
N SER A 277 25.83 10.77 -15.23
CA SER A 277 26.54 11.93 -15.75
C SER A 277 27.37 12.65 -14.70
N ASN A 278 26.78 12.91 -13.53
CA ASN A 278 27.38 13.75 -12.50
C ASN A 278 28.21 12.98 -11.47
N TYR A 279 27.86 11.70 -11.24
CA TYR A 279 28.45 10.90 -10.16
C TYR A 279 29.12 9.61 -10.67
N LYS A 280 29.33 9.46 -11.98
CA LYS A 280 30.01 8.28 -12.57
C LYS A 280 29.38 6.94 -12.14
N GLY A 281 28.06 6.94 -11.94
CA GLY A 281 27.31 5.76 -11.48
C GLY A 281 27.31 5.51 -9.98
N GLY A 282 27.92 6.38 -9.18
CA GLY A 282 27.98 6.28 -7.73
C GLY A 282 29.27 5.63 -7.19
N PRO A 283 29.35 5.41 -5.84
CA PRO A 283 28.28 5.53 -4.85
C PRO A 283 27.91 7.00 -4.53
N VAL A 284 26.62 7.28 -4.40
CA VAL A 284 26.10 8.62 -4.09
C VAL A 284 24.99 8.55 -3.04
N GLY A 285 25.00 9.49 -2.08
CA GLY A 285 23.98 9.58 -1.03
C GLY A 285 22.60 9.97 -1.60
N LEU A 286 21.53 9.48 -0.96
CA LEU A 286 20.14 9.75 -1.41
C LEU A 286 19.84 11.26 -1.44
N GLY A 287 20.21 12.01 -0.38
CA GLY A 287 20.01 13.46 -0.33
C GLY A 287 20.74 14.20 -1.45
N THR A 288 21.91 13.71 -1.89
CA THR A 288 22.64 14.29 -3.02
C THR A 288 21.89 14.06 -4.34
N ILE A 289 21.32 12.86 -4.52
CA ILE A 289 20.49 12.55 -5.69
C ILE A 289 19.24 13.44 -5.66
N ALA A 290 18.56 13.56 -4.52
CA ALA A 290 17.36 14.34 -4.30
C ALA A 290 17.55 15.81 -4.74
N VAL A 291 18.62 16.44 -4.27
CA VAL A 291 19.00 17.79 -4.70
C VAL A 291 19.25 17.85 -6.22
N GLY A 292 19.93 16.83 -6.77
CA GLY A 292 20.26 16.78 -8.21
C GLY A 292 19.02 16.70 -9.10
N VAL A 293 17.98 15.97 -8.68
CA VAL A 293 16.72 15.83 -9.43
C VAL A 293 15.67 16.89 -9.04
N ASN A 294 15.95 17.71 -8.02
CA ASN A 294 15.04 18.70 -7.44
C ASN A 294 13.75 18.06 -6.91
N GLU A 295 13.92 17.03 -6.06
CA GLU A 295 12.84 16.31 -5.41
C GLU A 295 13.17 16.09 -3.93
N GLU A 296 12.17 15.77 -3.10
CA GLU A 296 12.38 15.43 -1.69
C GLU A 296 13.03 14.04 -1.53
N GLU A 297 13.96 13.93 -0.58
CA GLU A 297 14.64 12.65 -0.28
C GLU A 297 13.65 11.53 0.07
N HIS A 298 12.60 11.87 0.82
CA HIS A 298 11.56 10.93 1.22
C HIS A 298 10.76 10.39 0.02
N THR A 299 10.44 11.25 -0.96
CA THR A 299 9.77 10.84 -2.20
C THR A 299 10.63 9.86 -3.00
N LEU A 300 11.93 10.15 -3.11
CA LEU A 300 12.84 9.22 -3.79
C LEU A 300 12.91 7.87 -3.07
N GLU A 301 12.99 7.86 -1.74
CA GLU A 301 13.11 6.64 -0.94
C GLU A 301 11.85 5.77 -0.99
N GLU A 302 10.68 6.38 -1.05
CA GLU A 302 9.41 5.64 -0.95
C GLU A 302 8.78 5.30 -2.30
N VAL A 303 8.99 6.13 -3.32
CA VAL A 303 8.31 6.00 -4.61
C VAL A 303 9.23 5.40 -5.68
N HIS A 304 10.43 5.96 -5.86
CA HIS A 304 11.29 5.63 -7.01
C HIS A 304 12.33 4.54 -6.69
N GLU A 305 13.05 4.69 -5.59
CA GLU A 305 14.15 3.79 -5.24
C GLU A 305 13.71 2.31 -5.12
N PRO A 306 12.55 1.97 -4.49
CA PRO A 306 12.15 0.58 -4.36
C PRO A 306 11.98 -0.12 -5.72
N PHE A 307 11.37 0.55 -6.67
CA PHE A 307 11.19 0.04 -8.03
C PHE A 307 12.55 -0.10 -8.76
N LEU A 308 13.38 0.93 -8.71
CA LEU A 308 14.69 0.93 -9.36
C LEU A 308 15.62 -0.17 -8.81
N ILE A 309 15.54 -0.46 -7.51
CA ILE A 309 16.30 -1.56 -6.88
C ILE A 309 15.71 -2.92 -7.25
N GLN A 310 14.39 -3.09 -7.17
CA GLN A 310 13.71 -4.33 -7.50
C GLN A 310 13.97 -4.76 -8.94
N GLU A 311 13.87 -3.82 -9.86
CA GLU A 311 14.16 -4.06 -11.29
C GLU A 311 15.66 -4.14 -11.57
N GLY A 312 16.51 -3.93 -10.59
CA GLY A 312 17.94 -4.07 -10.69
C GLY A 312 18.63 -2.96 -11.48
N TYR A 313 18.06 -1.74 -11.53
CA TYR A 313 18.72 -0.55 -12.09
C TYR A 313 19.70 0.08 -11.09
N LEU A 314 19.34 0.04 -9.79
CA LEU A 314 20.14 0.55 -8.68
C LEU A 314 20.49 -0.56 -7.69
N LYS A 315 21.57 -0.36 -6.95
CA LYS A 315 21.90 -1.13 -5.74
C LYS A 315 22.24 -0.21 -4.58
N ARG A 316 21.85 -0.60 -3.37
CA ARG A 316 22.28 0.05 -2.12
C ARG A 316 23.63 -0.50 -1.68
N THR A 317 24.52 0.40 -1.27
CA THR A 317 25.78 0.07 -0.63
C THR A 317 25.91 0.86 0.67
N PRO A 318 26.85 0.49 1.59
CA PRO A 318 27.09 1.29 2.80
C PRO A 318 27.49 2.75 2.52
N GLN A 319 28.07 3.02 1.34
CA GLN A 319 28.51 4.36 0.93
C GLN A 319 27.45 5.15 0.14
N GLY A 320 26.35 4.50 -0.26
CA GLY A 320 25.29 5.16 -1.05
C GLY A 320 24.70 4.27 -2.14
N ARG A 321 24.06 4.89 -3.09
CA ARG A 321 23.41 4.24 -4.24
C ARG A 321 24.35 4.16 -5.42
N MET A 322 24.32 3.04 -6.14
CA MET A 322 25.13 2.82 -7.33
C MET A 322 24.27 2.31 -8.49
N LEU A 323 24.60 2.73 -9.69
CA LEU A 323 24.04 2.13 -10.90
C LEU A 323 24.56 0.70 -11.08
N THR A 324 23.68 -0.16 -11.55
CA THR A 324 24.07 -1.50 -12.06
C THR A 324 24.39 -1.42 -13.56
N ALA A 325 24.81 -2.53 -14.18
CA ALA A 325 24.95 -2.61 -15.62
C ALA A 325 23.63 -2.26 -16.35
N LYS A 326 22.50 -2.81 -15.84
CA LYS A 326 21.15 -2.52 -16.35
C LYS A 326 20.77 -1.04 -16.21
N GLY A 327 21.18 -0.40 -15.10
CA GLY A 327 20.99 1.05 -14.89
C GLY A 327 21.77 1.88 -15.90
N TRP A 328 23.00 1.52 -16.20
CA TRP A 328 23.80 2.18 -17.23
C TRP A 328 23.21 2.06 -18.64
N GLU A 329 22.72 0.89 -19.02
CA GLU A 329 22.06 0.67 -20.31
C GLU A 329 20.90 1.63 -20.57
N VAL A 330 20.12 1.94 -19.53
CA VAL A 330 18.97 2.86 -19.65
C VAL A 330 19.42 4.29 -19.96
N THR A 331 20.56 4.72 -19.42
CA THR A 331 21.03 6.10 -19.61
C THR A 331 21.59 6.35 -21.00
N GLY A 332 21.88 5.31 -21.76
CA GLY A 332 22.56 5.42 -23.08
C GLY A 332 24.01 5.94 -22.98
N LEU A 333 24.53 6.14 -21.76
CA LEU A 333 25.89 6.62 -21.53
C LEU A 333 26.83 5.42 -21.35
N ALA A 334 28.05 5.52 -21.90
CA ALA A 334 29.05 4.49 -21.68
C ALA A 334 29.52 4.50 -20.21
N SER A 335 29.56 3.35 -19.56
CA SER A 335 30.15 3.22 -18.22
C SER A 335 31.63 3.62 -18.30
N SER A 336 31.99 4.76 -17.75
CA SER A 336 33.37 5.23 -17.68
C SER A 336 34.10 4.53 -16.56
N GLY A 337 34.50 3.27 -16.76
CA GLY A 337 35.40 2.58 -15.84
C GLY A 337 35.06 1.11 -15.60
N ASN A 338 35.90 0.24 -16.12
CA ASN A 338 36.18 -1.16 -15.73
C ASN A 338 35.08 -1.90 -14.93
N LEU A 339 34.31 -2.72 -15.63
CA LEU A 339 33.67 -3.93 -15.09
C LEU A 339 34.72 -5.02 -14.79
N ASN A 340 35.77 -4.68 -14.04
CA ASN A 340 36.72 -5.65 -13.50
C ASN A 340 36.66 -5.61 -11.97
N GLY A 341 35.74 -6.37 -11.39
CA GLY A 341 35.59 -6.43 -9.94
C GLY A 341 34.70 -7.55 -9.41
N ASP A 342 34.37 -8.55 -10.27
CA ASP A 342 33.77 -9.80 -9.78
C ASP A 342 34.82 -10.91 -9.71
N GLN A 343 35.80 -10.73 -8.84
CA GLN A 343 36.61 -11.80 -8.27
C GLN A 343 37.12 -11.33 -6.90
N LEU A 344 36.28 -11.46 -5.89
CA LEU A 344 36.74 -11.72 -4.54
C LEU A 344 35.99 -12.95 -4.06
N GLU A 345 36.64 -14.05 -4.33
CA GLU A 345 36.44 -15.37 -3.72
C GLU A 345 36.33 -15.24 -2.19
N PHE A 346 35.41 -16.00 -1.68
CA PHE A 346 35.29 -16.33 -0.26
C PHE A 346 36.62 -16.97 0.20
N MET A 347 37.28 -16.34 1.16
CA MET A 347 38.14 -16.96 2.16
C MET A 347 37.69 -16.57 3.55
#